data_ebc6e9ce4ae73b459bd942ec346f0f44
#
_entry.id   ebc6e9ce4ae73b459bd942ec346f0f44
#
_cell.length_a   1.000
_cell.length_b   1.000
_cell.length_c   1.000
_cell.angle_alpha   90.00
_cell.angle_beta   90.00
_cell.angle_gamma   90.00
#
_symmetry.space_group_name_H-M   'P 1'
#
loop_
_entity.id
_entity.type
_entity.pdbx_description
1 polymer ?
#
loop_
_entity_poly.entity_id
_entity_poly.type
_entity_poly.pdbx_seq_one_letter_code
_entity_poly.pdbx_strand_id
1 'polypeptide(L)'
;MQIVMSSSTASQSRHRALIERLGLSTPIVQAPMAGTSTPALAAAVSNAGGLGSIGVAAMNADAARKAIHDTRALTRKPFNVNVFCHAPAKLDASRDAAWLAYLAPEFARFDAAPPTTLGEIYKTFAADDAMFAMLLEERPAVVSFHFGLPSQERIDALHAAGIVLFASATNLAEAKTIEAAGVDAIVAQGYEAGGHRGRFEDLGDRVPSDDEQLGTLALVRLIVTHTSVPVIAAGGIMDGAGIAAALALGAQAAQLGTAFVACPESSADAAYRERLTGGAAPRTALIRAISGRPARGFVNRLYALEQAADRPDLPAYPVTYDAGKAINAAAKAKGNSDYAAQWAGQAAPLARAMPAADLVTTLRTELRETFNTLRELSATY
;
A
#
# COMPACT_ATOMS: atom_id res chain seq x y z
N MET A 1 21.74 -21.03 -37.75
CA MET A 1 20.39 -20.94 -37.24
C MET A 1 20.30 -21.57 -35.82
N GLN A 2 21.13 -21.07 -34.87
CA GLN A 2 21.24 -21.68 -33.51
C GLN A 2 21.45 -20.66 -32.36
N ILE A 3 21.17 -19.37 -32.58
CA ILE A 3 21.41 -18.29 -31.55
C ILE A 3 20.11 -17.73 -30.95
N VAL A 4 18.92 -18.14 -31.41
CA VAL A 4 17.65 -17.56 -30.95
C VAL A 4 17.03 -18.29 -29.75
N MET A 5 17.48 -19.49 -29.36
CA MET A 5 16.89 -20.25 -28.26
C MET A 5 17.47 -19.98 -26.85
N SER A 6 18.64 -19.34 -26.73
CA SER A 6 19.26 -19.11 -25.41
C SER A 6 18.75 -17.84 -24.70
N SER A 7 18.20 -16.87 -25.41
CA SER A 7 17.66 -15.63 -24.82
C SER A 7 16.27 -15.80 -24.19
N SER A 8 15.47 -16.74 -24.69
CA SER A 8 14.12 -17.03 -24.19
C SER A 8 14.12 -17.70 -22.82
N THR A 9 15.00 -18.66 -22.57
CA THR A 9 15.07 -19.37 -21.27
C THR A 9 15.66 -18.52 -20.16
N ALA A 10 16.69 -17.69 -20.46
CA ALA A 10 17.26 -16.76 -19.49
C ALA A 10 16.28 -15.62 -19.13
N SER A 11 15.47 -15.17 -20.09
CA SER A 11 14.39 -14.21 -19.84
C SER A 11 13.27 -14.83 -18.98
N GLN A 12 12.85 -16.05 -19.29
CA GLN A 12 11.80 -16.76 -18.52
C GLN A 12 12.23 -17.07 -17.07
N SER A 13 13.51 -17.39 -16.83
CA SER A 13 14.02 -17.62 -15.47
C SER A 13 14.04 -16.33 -14.64
N ARG A 14 14.32 -15.17 -15.26
CA ARG A 14 14.24 -13.88 -14.57
C ARG A 14 12.81 -13.49 -14.19
N HIS A 15 11.80 -13.82 -14.99
CA HIS A 15 10.40 -13.47 -14.74
C HIS A 15 9.75 -14.22 -13.57
N ARG A 16 10.38 -15.26 -13.04
CA ARG A 16 9.84 -16.06 -11.93
C ARG A 16 10.70 -16.08 -10.68
N ALA A 17 11.88 -15.49 -10.72
CA ALA A 17 12.88 -15.59 -9.66
C ALA A 17 12.35 -15.18 -8.28
N LEU A 18 11.56 -14.11 -8.20
CA LEU A 18 10.96 -13.64 -6.94
C LEU A 18 9.91 -14.63 -6.40
N ILE A 19 9.01 -15.11 -7.27
CA ILE A 19 7.94 -16.05 -6.93
C ILE A 19 8.53 -17.38 -6.43
N GLU A 20 9.54 -17.88 -7.12
CA GLU A 20 10.25 -19.12 -6.77
C GLU A 20 11.05 -18.96 -5.47
N ARG A 21 11.77 -17.85 -5.31
CA ARG A 21 12.53 -17.54 -4.08
C ARG A 21 11.63 -17.50 -2.84
N LEU A 22 10.40 -16.99 -2.98
CA LEU A 22 9.43 -16.90 -1.90
C LEU A 22 8.54 -18.16 -1.79
N GLY A 23 8.69 -19.15 -2.68
CA GLY A 23 7.87 -20.37 -2.67
C GLY A 23 6.38 -20.10 -2.88
N LEU A 24 6.04 -19.05 -3.65
CA LEU A 24 4.65 -18.71 -3.96
C LEU A 24 4.13 -19.57 -5.13
N SER A 25 2.84 -19.90 -5.13
CA SER A 25 2.20 -20.65 -6.23
C SER A 25 1.40 -19.76 -7.17
N THR A 26 1.26 -18.46 -6.85
CA THR A 26 0.57 -17.47 -7.67
C THR A 26 1.27 -16.10 -7.57
N PRO A 27 1.30 -15.30 -8.65
CA PRO A 27 1.95 -13.98 -8.65
C PRO A 27 1.05 -12.89 -8.02
N ILE A 28 0.43 -13.20 -6.88
CA ILE A 28 -0.50 -12.31 -6.18
C ILE A 28 0.10 -11.92 -4.84
N VAL A 29 0.20 -10.62 -4.61
CA VAL A 29 0.58 -10.01 -3.33
C VAL A 29 -0.62 -9.25 -2.78
N GLN A 30 -1.06 -9.53 -1.57
CA GLN A 30 -2.01 -8.67 -0.88
C GLN A 30 -1.24 -7.48 -0.31
N ALA A 31 -1.64 -6.28 -0.69
CA ALA A 31 -0.97 -5.05 -0.26
C ALA A 31 -1.03 -4.90 1.28
N PRO A 32 0.05 -4.45 1.92
CA PRO A 32 -0.02 -4.06 3.32
C PRO A 32 -0.91 -2.83 3.48
N MET A 33 -1.91 -2.91 4.35
CA MET A 33 -2.89 -1.85 4.59
C MET A 33 -2.97 -1.59 6.09
N ALA A 34 -2.25 -0.56 6.58
CA ALA A 34 -2.25 -0.20 7.99
C ALA A 34 -3.69 0.05 8.47
N GLY A 35 -4.09 -0.60 9.56
CA GLY A 35 -5.43 -0.52 10.10
C GLY A 35 -6.51 -1.32 9.34
N THR A 36 -6.16 -2.02 8.25
CA THR A 36 -7.10 -2.87 7.47
C THR A 36 -6.60 -4.30 7.31
N SER A 37 -5.31 -4.51 7.03
CA SER A 37 -4.72 -5.85 7.00
C SER A 37 -4.64 -6.43 8.42
N THR A 38 -5.22 -7.62 8.59
CA THR A 38 -5.16 -8.38 9.84
C THR A 38 -4.23 -9.59 9.69
N PRO A 39 -3.78 -10.21 10.78
CA PRO A 39 -3.12 -11.51 10.74
C PRO A 39 -3.93 -12.59 10.00
N ALA A 40 -5.27 -12.59 10.17
CA ALA A 40 -6.16 -13.52 9.50
C ALA A 40 -6.19 -13.31 7.99
N LEU A 41 -6.26 -12.05 7.52
CA LEU A 41 -6.22 -11.73 6.09
C LEU A 41 -4.89 -12.15 5.47
N ALA A 42 -3.77 -11.77 6.09
CA ALA A 42 -2.43 -12.12 5.59
C ALA A 42 -2.24 -13.65 5.51
N ALA A 43 -2.64 -14.36 6.57
CA ALA A 43 -2.53 -15.82 6.61
C ALA A 43 -3.42 -16.51 5.56
N ALA A 44 -4.67 -16.05 5.36
CA ALA A 44 -5.57 -16.60 4.36
C ALA A 44 -5.00 -16.49 2.94
N VAL A 45 -4.44 -15.31 2.59
CA VAL A 45 -3.78 -15.11 1.29
C VAL A 45 -2.53 -15.98 1.14
N SER A 46 -1.68 -16.05 2.17
CA SER A 46 -0.46 -16.87 2.14
C SER A 46 -0.77 -18.36 2.02
N ASN A 47 -1.76 -18.85 2.74
CA ASN A 47 -2.21 -20.26 2.67
C ASN A 47 -2.81 -20.59 1.29
N ALA A 48 -3.43 -19.64 0.61
CA ALA A 48 -3.94 -19.79 -0.75
C ALA A 48 -2.85 -19.69 -1.83
N GLY A 49 -1.58 -19.47 -1.45
CA GLY A 49 -0.40 -19.49 -2.33
C GLY A 49 0.06 -18.15 -2.86
N GLY A 50 -0.54 -17.03 -2.42
CA GLY A 50 -0.05 -15.67 -2.62
C GLY A 50 0.92 -15.22 -1.52
N LEU A 51 1.24 -13.94 -1.48
CA LEU A 51 1.98 -13.30 -0.39
C LEU A 51 1.02 -12.40 0.40
N GLY A 52 0.60 -12.82 1.58
CA GLY A 52 -0.16 -11.97 2.51
C GLY A 52 0.74 -10.91 3.13
N SER A 53 0.16 -9.80 3.59
CA SER A 53 0.92 -8.70 4.18
C SER A 53 0.22 -8.11 5.40
N ILE A 54 1.00 -7.76 6.43
CA ILE A 54 0.56 -6.94 7.56
C ILE A 54 1.26 -5.60 7.54
N GLY A 55 0.52 -4.52 7.83
CA GLY A 55 1.07 -3.16 7.94
C GLY A 55 1.29 -2.80 9.41
N VAL A 56 2.54 -2.75 9.85
CA VAL A 56 2.90 -2.48 11.26
C VAL A 56 3.38 -1.05 11.52
N ALA A 57 3.43 -0.22 10.49
CA ALA A 57 3.98 1.14 10.56
C ALA A 57 3.26 2.08 11.56
N ALA A 58 2.02 1.74 11.96
CA ALA A 58 1.24 2.47 12.96
C ALA A 58 1.30 1.82 14.37
N MET A 59 2.20 0.85 14.57
CA MET A 59 2.35 0.06 15.79
C MET A 59 3.70 0.37 16.44
N ASN A 60 3.82 0.16 17.75
CA ASN A 60 5.10 0.02 18.40
C ASN A 60 5.67 -1.41 18.18
N ALA A 61 6.94 -1.63 18.56
CA ALA A 61 7.63 -2.90 18.34
C ALA A 61 6.89 -4.10 18.98
N ASP A 62 6.33 -3.95 20.18
CA ASP A 62 5.62 -5.04 20.89
C ASP A 62 4.33 -5.42 20.19
N ALA A 63 3.53 -4.43 19.75
CA ALA A 63 2.32 -4.68 18.99
C ALA A 63 2.62 -5.29 17.61
N ALA A 64 3.71 -4.87 16.95
CA ALA A 64 4.17 -5.43 15.70
C ALA A 64 4.63 -6.90 15.87
N ARG A 65 5.39 -7.19 16.92
CA ARG A 65 5.79 -8.56 17.32
C ARG A 65 4.57 -9.46 17.51
N LYS A 66 3.58 -8.96 18.27
CA LYS A 66 2.33 -9.68 18.46
C LYS A 66 1.63 -9.98 17.14
N ALA A 67 1.52 -9.01 16.23
CA ALA A 67 0.89 -9.22 14.92
C ALA A 67 1.65 -10.25 14.06
N ILE A 68 2.99 -10.29 14.13
CA ILE A 68 3.81 -11.33 13.47
C ILE A 68 3.51 -12.70 14.08
N HIS A 69 3.48 -12.83 15.41
CA HIS A 69 3.19 -14.10 16.08
C HIS A 69 1.77 -14.58 15.81
N ASP A 70 0.77 -13.68 15.84
CA ASP A 70 -0.62 -14.01 15.49
C ASP A 70 -0.73 -14.50 14.04
N THR A 71 0.04 -13.90 13.11
CA THR A 71 0.08 -14.37 11.72
C THR A 71 0.73 -15.75 11.61
N ARG A 72 1.86 -15.99 12.28
CA ARG A 72 2.55 -17.29 12.33
C ARG A 72 1.73 -18.40 12.97
N ALA A 73 0.83 -18.07 13.88
CA ALA A 73 -0.10 -19.03 14.47
C ALA A 73 -1.12 -19.55 13.43
N LEU A 74 -1.42 -18.76 12.38
CA LEU A 74 -2.40 -19.08 11.35
C LEU A 74 -1.78 -19.62 10.04
N THR A 75 -0.46 -19.40 9.82
CA THR A 75 0.21 -19.86 8.60
C THR A 75 1.68 -20.22 8.83
N ARG A 76 2.17 -21.21 8.06
CA ARG A 76 3.61 -21.53 7.93
C ARG A 76 4.20 -20.99 6.63
N LYS A 77 3.39 -20.33 5.81
CA LYS A 77 3.79 -19.75 4.54
C LYS A 77 4.42 -18.37 4.75
N PRO A 78 5.24 -17.88 3.80
CA PRO A 78 5.81 -16.55 3.87
C PRO A 78 4.72 -15.48 3.87
N PHE A 79 4.97 -14.39 4.58
CA PHE A 79 4.18 -13.17 4.55
C PHE A 79 5.10 -11.95 4.67
N ASN A 80 4.59 -10.80 4.26
CA ASN A 80 5.27 -9.51 4.26
C ASN A 80 4.89 -8.68 5.49
N VAL A 81 5.89 -8.02 6.08
CA VAL A 81 5.74 -7.02 7.15
C VAL A 81 6.13 -5.65 6.62
N ASN A 82 5.21 -4.70 6.62
CA ASN A 82 5.44 -3.38 6.04
C ASN A 82 5.68 -2.31 7.10
N VAL A 83 6.70 -1.47 6.87
CA VAL A 83 7.06 -0.31 7.67
C VAL A 83 7.12 0.96 6.82
N PHE A 84 7.05 2.15 7.48
CA PHE A 84 7.14 3.45 6.82
C PHE A 84 8.47 4.13 7.09
N CYS A 85 9.13 4.59 6.01
CA CYS A 85 10.43 5.25 6.04
C CYS A 85 10.34 6.76 5.72
N HIS A 86 9.24 7.42 6.12
CA HIS A 86 9.05 8.86 5.92
C HIS A 86 10.08 9.68 6.70
N ALA A 87 10.38 10.89 6.21
CA ALA A 87 11.17 11.86 6.99
C ALA A 87 10.40 12.26 8.26
N PRO A 88 11.09 12.48 9.41
CA PRO A 88 10.46 13.00 10.62
C PRO A 88 9.67 14.29 10.37
N ALA A 89 8.54 14.45 11.07
CA ALA A 89 7.69 15.63 10.91
C ALA A 89 8.42 16.93 11.32
N LYS A 90 8.26 17.97 10.51
CA LYS A 90 8.64 19.32 10.91
C LYS A 90 7.47 19.96 11.65
N LEU A 91 7.52 19.92 12.97
CA LEU A 91 6.46 20.46 13.82
C LEU A 91 6.38 22.00 13.67
N ASP A 92 5.16 22.52 13.60
CA ASP A 92 4.84 23.94 13.52
C ASP A 92 3.54 24.19 14.31
N ALA A 93 3.69 24.64 15.55
CA ALA A 93 2.58 24.84 16.46
C ALA A 93 1.56 25.88 15.96
N SER A 94 1.97 26.86 15.17
CA SER A 94 1.06 27.88 14.63
C SER A 94 0.20 27.31 13.51
N ARG A 95 0.77 26.50 12.65
CA ARG A 95 0.07 25.77 11.59
C ARG A 95 -0.88 24.72 12.16
N ASP A 96 -0.43 23.98 13.18
CA ASP A 96 -1.24 22.99 13.88
C ASP A 96 -2.47 23.63 14.56
N ALA A 97 -2.27 24.78 15.23
CA ALA A 97 -3.35 25.54 15.86
C ALA A 97 -4.34 26.11 14.83
N ALA A 98 -3.85 26.63 13.70
CA ALA A 98 -4.70 27.12 12.62
C ALA A 98 -5.58 26.00 12.02
N TRP A 99 -5.00 24.81 11.82
CA TRP A 99 -5.74 23.64 11.34
C TRP A 99 -6.78 23.17 12.34
N LEU A 100 -6.47 23.10 13.64
CA LEU A 100 -7.42 22.76 14.69
C LEU A 100 -8.56 23.77 14.79
N ALA A 101 -8.27 25.07 14.68
CA ALA A 101 -9.27 26.13 14.65
C ALA A 101 -10.21 26.01 13.43
N TYR A 102 -9.66 25.66 12.26
CA TYR A 102 -10.44 25.41 11.05
C TYR A 102 -11.36 24.19 11.17
N LEU A 103 -10.93 23.14 11.87
CA LEU A 103 -11.74 21.95 12.15
C LEU A 103 -12.74 22.12 13.29
N ALA A 104 -12.62 23.14 14.14
CA ALA A 104 -13.48 23.31 15.33
C ALA A 104 -14.99 23.30 15.01
N PRO A 105 -15.51 23.96 13.94
CA PRO A 105 -16.92 23.85 13.57
C PRO A 105 -17.37 22.42 13.21
N GLU A 106 -16.46 21.61 12.63
CA GLU A 106 -16.76 20.22 12.30
C GLU A 106 -16.82 19.33 13.55
N PHE A 107 -15.98 19.57 14.55
CA PHE A 107 -16.07 18.91 15.86
C PHE A 107 -17.37 19.28 16.59
N ALA A 108 -17.77 20.55 16.55
CA ALA A 108 -19.00 21.02 17.19
C ALA A 108 -20.27 20.31 16.65
N ARG A 109 -20.28 19.86 15.39
CA ARG A 109 -21.38 19.06 14.81
C ARG A 109 -21.61 17.73 15.54
N PHE A 110 -20.62 17.27 16.30
CA PHE A 110 -20.65 16.00 17.03
C PHE A 110 -20.60 16.20 18.56
N ASP A 111 -20.92 17.43 19.03
CA ASP A 111 -20.82 17.81 20.46
C ASP A 111 -19.42 17.54 21.04
N ALA A 112 -18.38 17.73 20.23
CA ALA A 112 -16.96 17.48 20.58
C ALA A 112 -16.13 18.75 20.40
N ALA A 113 -14.96 18.79 21.02
CA ALA A 113 -13.96 19.80 20.81
C ALA A 113 -12.71 19.19 20.15
N PRO A 114 -11.97 19.95 19.32
CA PRO A 114 -10.69 19.48 18.81
C PRO A 114 -9.70 19.24 19.97
N PRO A 115 -8.67 18.40 19.77
CA PRO A 115 -7.57 18.30 20.73
C PRO A 115 -6.87 19.65 20.88
N THR A 116 -6.23 19.88 22.03
CA THR A 116 -5.52 21.14 22.30
C THR A 116 -4.18 21.22 21.60
N THR A 117 -3.56 20.09 21.29
CA THR A 117 -2.28 19.96 20.58
C THR A 117 -2.32 18.73 19.68
N LEU A 118 -1.50 18.75 18.62
CA LEU A 118 -1.28 17.60 17.76
C LEU A 118 0.09 16.99 17.99
N GLY A 119 0.24 15.70 17.72
CA GLY A 119 1.47 14.94 17.86
C GLY A 119 1.84 14.11 16.64
N GLU A 120 3.12 13.72 16.57
CA GLU A 120 3.60 12.73 15.61
C GLU A 120 3.20 11.33 16.11
N ILE A 121 2.08 10.82 15.59
CA ILE A 121 1.48 9.56 16.08
C ILE A 121 2.11 8.30 15.50
N TYR A 122 2.99 8.44 14.49
CA TYR A 122 3.72 7.33 13.87
C TYR A 122 5.21 7.64 13.84
N LYS A 123 6.00 6.80 14.48
CA LYS A 123 7.45 6.88 14.41
C LYS A 123 7.94 6.30 13.07
N THR A 124 8.80 7.05 12.37
CA THR A 124 9.42 6.53 11.15
C THR A 124 10.36 5.37 11.45
N PHE A 125 10.30 4.31 10.64
CA PHE A 125 11.24 3.18 10.74
C PHE A 125 12.69 3.62 10.55
N ALA A 126 12.95 4.68 9.81
CA ALA A 126 14.30 5.22 9.62
C ALA A 126 14.98 5.62 10.94
N ALA A 127 14.21 5.93 12.01
CA ALA A 127 14.68 6.33 13.32
C ALA A 127 14.13 5.44 14.47
N ASP A 128 13.51 4.28 14.17
CA ASP A 128 12.95 3.39 15.17
C ASP A 128 13.84 2.17 15.41
N ASP A 129 14.76 2.30 16.37
CA ASP A 129 15.70 1.22 16.73
C ASP A 129 14.97 0.02 17.34
N ALA A 130 13.89 0.24 18.10
CA ALA A 130 13.12 -0.84 18.71
C ALA A 130 12.42 -1.69 17.66
N MET A 131 11.77 -1.06 16.65
CA MET A 131 11.17 -1.76 15.52
C MET A 131 12.22 -2.50 14.70
N PHE A 132 13.38 -1.88 14.46
CA PHE A 132 14.49 -2.49 13.73
C PHE A 132 15.02 -3.72 14.45
N ALA A 133 15.31 -3.63 15.76
CA ALA A 133 15.76 -4.76 16.58
C ALA A 133 14.74 -5.91 16.56
N MET A 134 13.45 -5.58 16.71
CA MET A 134 12.36 -6.55 16.67
C MET A 134 12.31 -7.30 15.32
N LEU A 135 12.48 -6.61 14.18
CA LEU A 135 12.49 -7.27 12.87
C LEU A 135 13.70 -8.19 12.68
N LEU A 136 14.88 -7.83 13.21
CA LEU A 136 16.05 -8.69 13.19
C LEU A 136 15.88 -9.94 14.06
N GLU A 137 15.18 -9.85 15.18
CA GLU A 137 14.84 -11.00 16.04
C GLU A 137 13.79 -11.90 15.38
N GLU A 138 12.70 -11.32 14.88
CA GLU A 138 11.57 -12.06 14.33
C GLU A 138 11.84 -12.62 12.94
N ARG A 139 12.68 -12.02 12.14
CA ARG A 139 13.07 -12.47 10.78
C ARG A 139 11.86 -12.87 9.93
N PRO A 140 10.92 -11.96 9.66
CA PRO A 140 9.85 -12.27 8.72
C PRO A 140 10.44 -12.56 7.34
N ALA A 141 9.75 -13.36 6.52
CA ALA A 141 10.24 -13.72 5.19
C ALA A 141 10.46 -12.50 4.29
N VAL A 142 9.62 -11.48 4.42
CA VAL A 142 9.69 -10.24 3.65
C VAL A 142 9.47 -9.04 4.58
N VAL A 143 10.27 -7.99 4.39
CA VAL A 143 10.02 -6.65 4.93
C VAL A 143 9.88 -5.68 3.77
N SER A 144 8.85 -4.84 3.79
CA SER A 144 8.63 -3.84 2.74
C SER A 144 8.66 -2.42 3.29
N PHE A 145 9.25 -1.52 2.50
CA PHE A 145 9.39 -0.10 2.81
C PHE A 145 8.42 0.76 2.00
N HIS A 146 7.84 1.76 2.65
CA HIS A 146 6.99 2.75 2.01
C HIS A 146 7.44 4.15 2.42
N PHE A 147 7.36 5.15 1.52
CA PHE A 147 7.80 6.54 1.70
C PHE A 147 9.32 6.75 1.69
N GLY A 148 10.09 5.85 1.18
CA GLY A 148 11.54 5.91 1.16
C GLY A 148 12.20 4.63 1.63
N LEU A 149 13.49 4.75 1.96
CA LEU A 149 14.34 3.66 2.42
C LEU A 149 14.93 3.98 3.80
N PRO A 150 15.22 2.98 4.63
CA PRO A 150 16.09 3.18 5.80
C PRO A 150 17.55 3.36 5.36
N SER A 151 18.46 3.55 6.31
CA SER A 151 19.90 3.63 6.03
C SER A 151 20.42 2.32 5.40
N GLN A 152 21.52 2.41 4.63
CA GLN A 152 22.14 1.26 4.02
C GLN A 152 22.55 0.20 5.06
N GLU A 153 23.03 0.64 6.22
CA GLU A 153 23.37 -0.24 7.34
C GLU A 153 22.16 -1.10 7.78
N ARG A 154 20.96 -0.54 7.85
CA ARG A 154 19.74 -1.29 8.18
C ARG A 154 19.34 -2.24 7.07
N ILE A 155 19.48 -1.85 5.81
CA ILE A 155 19.24 -2.71 4.64
C ILE A 155 20.18 -3.92 4.69
N ASP A 156 21.48 -3.69 4.88
CA ASP A 156 22.50 -4.73 4.93
C ASP A 156 22.26 -5.71 6.11
N ALA A 157 21.89 -5.19 7.28
CA ALA A 157 21.59 -6.02 8.44
C ALA A 157 20.33 -6.88 8.26
N LEU A 158 19.28 -6.36 7.64
CA LEU A 158 18.07 -7.12 7.30
C LEU A 158 18.38 -8.22 6.28
N HIS A 159 19.19 -7.94 5.25
CA HIS A 159 19.69 -8.96 4.32
C HIS A 159 20.55 -10.03 5.02
N ALA A 160 21.46 -9.63 5.90
CA ALA A 160 22.27 -10.57 6.67
C ALA A 160 21.42 -11.50 7.57
N ALA A 161 20.23 -11.02 7.99
CA ALA A 161 19.25 -11.83 8.71
C ALA A 161 18.43 -12.77 7.79
N GLY A 162 18.67 -12.74 6.47
CA GLY A 162 17.98 -13.58 5.47
C GLY A 162 16.61 -13.05 5.03
N ILE A 163 16.30 -11.80 5.31
CA ILE A 163 15.02 -11.15 4.99
C ILE A 163 15.04 -10.64 3.55
N VAL A 164 13.99 -10.91 2.79
CA VAL A 164 13.78 -10.34 1.45
C VAL A 164 13.19 -8.94 1.59
N LEU A 165 13.72 -7.97 0.85
CA LEU A 165 13.34 -6.57 0.98
C LEU A 165 12.59 -6.07 -0.25
N PHE A 166 11.43 -5.40 -0.03
CA PHE A 166 10.69 -4.69 -1.06
C PHE A 166 10.67 -3.19 -0.76
N ALA A 167 10.53 -2.35 -1.79
CA ALA A 167 10.28 -0.93 -1.61
C ALA A 167 9.34 -0.38 -2.67
N SER A 168 8.47 0.57 -2.29
CA SER A 168 7.55 1.23 -3.20
C SER A 168 8.23 2.35 -3.96
N ALA A 169 8.01 2.41 -5.29
CA ALA A 169 8.40 3.52 -6.15
C ALA A 169 7.19 4.07 -6.91
N THR A 170 7.12 5.38 -7.10
CA THR A 170 6.09 6.08 -7.84
C THR A 170 6.60 6.72 -9.15
N ASN A 171 7.92 6.70 -9.35
CA ASN A 171 8.61 7.19 -10.54
C ASN A 171 9.93 6.42 -10.76
N LEU A 172 10.60 6.71 -11.88
CA LEU A 172 11.85 6.02 -12.23
C LEU A 172 13.03 6.39 -11.32
N ALA A 173 13.10 7.64 -10.84
CA ALA A 173 14.21 8.08 -9.99
C ALA A 173 14.19 7.33 -8.64
N GLU A 174 13.02 7.18 -8.04
CA GLU A 174 12.83 6.36 -6.83
C GLU A 174 13.19 4.90 -7.08
N ALA A 175 12.77 4.33 -8.23
CA ALA A 175 13.10 2.95 -8.59
C ALA A 175 14.61 2.74 -8.75
N LYS A 176 15.33 3.70 -9.33
CA LYS A 176 16.80 3.68 -9.43
C LYS A 176 17.48 3.79 -8.05
N THR A 177 16.94 4.59 -7.14
CA THR A 177 17.42 4.68 -5.76
C THR A 177 17.25 3.36 -5.04
N ILE A 178 16.11 2.67 -5.21
CA ILE A 178 15.83 1.34 -4.65
C ILE A 178 16.80 0.30 -5.20
N GLU A 179 17.03 0.29 -6.52
CA GLU A 179 17.99 -0.61 -7.17
C GLU A 179 19.41 -0.40 -6.62
N ALA A 180 19.85 0.86 -6.52
CA ALA A 180 21.18 1.21 -6.01
C ALA A 180 21.38 0.82 -4.53
N ALA A 181 20.33 0.82 -3.72
CA ALA A 181 20.36 0.39 -2.34
C ALA A 181 20.37 -1.14 -2.18
N GLY A 182 20.26 -1.91 -3.27
CA GLY A 182 20.29 -3.37 -3.26
C GLY A 182 19.00 -4.04 -2.78
N VAL A 183 17.87 -3.35 -2.76
CA VAL A 183 16.56 -3.93 -2.39
C VAL A 183 16.13 -4.98 -3.42
N ASP A 184 15.53 -6.08 -2.97
CA ASP A 184 15.26 -7.27 -3.78
C ASP A 184 14.10 -7.14 -4.79
N ALA A 185 13.12 -6.27 -4.52
CA ALA A 185 12.01 -6.03 -5.45
C ALA A 185 11.44 -4.61 -5.32
N ILE A 186 11.00 -4.05 -6.45
CA ILE A 186 10.37 -2.74 -6.54
C ILE A 186 8.85 -2.91 -6.66
N VAL A 187 8.09 -2.31 -5.75
CA VAL A 187 6.64 -2.19 -5.88
C VAL A 187 6.33 -0.92 -6.67
N ALA A 188 6.05 -1.07 -7.96
CA ALA A 188 5.70 0.03 -8.85
C ALA A 188 4.26 0.49 -8.57
N GLN A 189 4.12 1.54 -7.75
CA GLN A 189 2.82 2.06 -7.34
C GLN A 189 2.30 3.11 -8.32
N GLY A 190 1.37 2.72 -9.18
CA GLY A 190 0.69 3.63 -10.10
C GLY A 190 -0.22 4.64 -9.40
N TYR A 191 -0.60 5.68 -10.14
CA TYR A 191 -1.47 6.77 -9.66
C TYR A 191 -2.87 6.29 -9.28
N GLU A 192 -3.33 5.17 -9.82
CA GLU A 192 -4.62 4.53 -9.55
C GLU A 192 -4.70 3.87 -8.18
N ALA A 193 -3.56 3.64 -7.51
CA ALA A 193 -3.51 2.91 -6.25
C ALA A 193 -4.29 3.61 -5.13
N GLY A 194 -4.97 2.83 -4.30
CA GLY A 194 -5.56 3.29 -3.04
C GLY A 194 -4.50 3.49 -1.95
N GLY A 195 -4.85 4.26 -0.93
CA GLY A 195 -3.94 4.61 0.16
C GLY A 195 -2.93 5.68 -0.23
N HIS A 196 -1.90 5.82 0.59
CA HIS A 196 -0.87 6.84 0.41
C HIS A 196 -0.04 6.62 -0.84
N ARG A 197 0.23 7.71 -1.56
CA ARG A 197 1.29 7.75 -2.57
C ARG A 197 2.64 7.48 -1.90
N GLY A 198 3.34 6.45 -2.35
CA GLY A 198 4.61 5.99 -1.77
C GLY A 198 5.82 6.86 -2.04
N ARG A 199 5.64 8.12 -2.44
CA ARG A 199 6.74 9.06 -2.76
C ARG A 199 7.73 9.20 -1.62
N PHE A 200 9.01 9.29 -1.97
CA PHE A 200 10.09 9.48 -1.01
C PHE A 200 10.04 10.88 -0.41
N GLU A 201 9.85 11.90 -1.25
CA GLU A 201 9.72 13.27 -0.80
C GLU A 201 8.30 13.62 -0.38
N ASP A 202 8.18 14.30 0.75
CA ASP A 202 6.96 15.00 1.15
C ASP A 202 7.03 16.43 0.59
N LEU A 203 6.25 16.68 -0.44
CA LEU A 203 6.21 17.98 -1.12
C LEU A 203 5.36 19.02 -0.40
N GLY A 204 4.97 18.72 0.87
CA GLY A 204 4.15 19.61 1.68
C GLY A 204 2.78 19.88 1.06
N ASP A 205 2.20 21.03 1.35
CA ASP A 205 0.83 21.40 0.96
C ASP A 205 0.69 21.82 -0.52
N ARG A 206 1.80 22.02 -1.19
CA ARG A 206 1.83 22.33 -2.62
C ARG A 206 1.52 21.05 -3.38
N VAL A 207 0.43 21.07 -4.16
CA VAL A 207 0.20 20.01 -5.14
C VAL A 207 1.40 20.02 -6.08
N PRO A 208 2.16 18.95 -6.14
CA PRO A 208 3.40 19.01 -6.87
C PRO A 208 3.12 19.10 -8.36
N SER A 209 3.62 20.14 -8.99
CA SER A 209 4.02 20.08 -10.39
C SER A 209 4.94 18.88 -10.68
N ASP A 210 5.55 18.31 -9.65
CA ASP A 210 6.62 17.32 -9.72
C ASP A 210 6.20 15.86 -9.44
N ASP A 211 4.92 15.57 -9.11
CA ASP A 211 4.40 14.20 -9.19
C ASP A 211 4.01 13.91 -10.65
N GLU A 212 4.80 13.10 -11.33
CA GLU A 212 4.53 12.68 -12.70
C GLU A 212 3.17 11.98 -12.87
N GLN A 213 2.52 11.57 -11.77
CA GLN A 213 1.21 10.93 -11.73
C GLN A 213 1.08 9.75 -12.69
N LEU A 214 2.17 8.99 -12.84
CA LEU A 214 2.22 7.88 -13.78
C LEU A 214 1.20 6.81 -13.40
N GLY A 215 0.38 6.42 -14.37
CA GLY A 215 -0.50 5.26 -14.27
C GLY A 215 0.30 3.96 -14.21
N THR A 216 -0.30 2.91 -13.66
CA THR A 216 0.34 1.61 -13.41
C THR A 216 0.97 1.02 -14.68
N LEU A 217 0.29 1.08 -15.83
CA LEU A 217 0.81 0.54 -17.09
C LEU A 217 2.11 1.23 -17.52
N ALA A 218 2.12 2.57 -17.52
CA ALA A 218 3.28 3.35 -17.91
C ALA A 218 4.44 3.16 -16.92
N LEU A 219 4.15 3.24 -15.61
CA LEU A 219 5.16 3.13 -14.55
C LEU A 219 5.84 1.75 -14.55
N VAL A 220 5.06 0.66 -14.60
CA VAL A 220 5.60 -0.71 -14.61
C VAL A 220 6.52 -0.89 -15.81
N ARG A 221 6.06 -0.49 -17.01
CA ARG A 221 6.88 -0.65 -18.21
C ARG A 221 8.16 0.17 -18.15
N LEU A 222 8.08 1.41 -17.67
CA LEU A 222 9.23 2.30 -17.49
C LEU A 222 10.26 1.68 -16.54
N ILE A 223 9.84 1.19 -15.37
CA ILE A 223 10.75 0.61 -14.38
C ILE A 223 11.35 -0.70 -14.90
N VAL A 224 10.56 -1.61 -15.46
CA VAL A 224 11.02 -2.91 -16.00
C VAL A 224 12.09 -2.72 -17.08
N THR A 225 11.99 -1.66 -17.91
CA THR A 225 12.95 -1.43 -18.99
C THR A 225 14.23 -0.73 -18.54
N HIS A 226 14.24 -0.13 -17.34
CA HIS A 226 15.37 0.68 -16.88
C HIS A 226 16.02 0.17 -15.58
N THR A 227 15.50 -0.92 -15.00
CA THR A 227 16.08 -1.57 -13.81
C THR A 227 16.25 -3.07 -14.05
N SER A 228 17.13 -3.70 -13.27
CA SER A 228 17.35 -5.15 -13.28
C SER A 228 16.62 -5.87 -12.15
N VAL A 229 16.02 -5.11 -11.22
CA VAL A 229 15.34 -5.62 -10.01
C VAL A 229 13.93 -6.11 -10.37
N PRO A 230 13.45 -7.22 -9.80
CA PRO A 230 12.06 -7.67 -9.93
C PRO A 230 11.05 -6.56 -9.65
N VAL A 231 10.02 -6.44 -10.48
CA VAL A 231 8.96 -5.44 -10.34
C VAL A 231 7.63 -6.09 -9.97
N ILE A 232 6.96 -5.53 -8.99
CA ILE A 232 5.61 -5.88 -8.54
C ILE A 232 4.68 -4.72 -8.92
N ALA A 233 3.70 -4.95 -9.78
CA ALA A 233 2.76 -3.91 -10.20
C ALA A 233 1.72 -3.65 -9.10
N ALA A 234 1.46 -2.38 -8.77
CA ALA A 234 0.45 -2.02 -7.76
C ALA A 234 -0.38 -0.81 -8.21
N GLY A 235 -1.69 -0.92 -8.12
CA GLY A 235 -2.63 0.16 -8.45
C GLY A 235 -3.62 -0.22 -9.55
N GLY A 236 -4.92 -0.07 -9.28
CA GLY A 236 -5.98 -0.34 -10.25
C GLY A 236 -6.24 -1.80 -10.60
N ILE A 237 -5.51 -2.75 -10.02
CA ILE A 237 -5.61 -4.18 -10.34
C ILE A 237 -6.62 -4.84 -9.40
N MET A 238 -7.69 -5.47 -9.95
CA MET A 238 -8.80 -6.03 -9.17
C MET A 238 -9.19 -7.46 -9.58
N ASP A 239 -8.69 -7.95 -10.73
CA ASP A 239 -9.05 -9.22 -11.33
C ASP A 239 -7.88 -9.90 -12.05
N GLY A 240 -8.12 -11.10 -12.58
CA GLY A 240 -7.10 -11.87 -13.30
C GLY A 240 -6.64 -11.22 -14.60
N ALA A 241 -7.50 -10.46 -15.27
CA ALA A 241 -7.14 -9.73 -16.50
C ALA A 241 -6.14 -8.60 -16.20
N GLY A 242 -6.37 -7.85 -15.11
CA GLY A 242 -5.42 -6.83 -14.64
C GLY A 242 -4.08 -7.43 -14.22
N ILE A 243 -4.08 -8.60 -13.57
CA ILE A 243 -2.84 -9.33 -13.25
C ILE A 243 -2.13 -9.76 -14.54
N ALA A 244 -2.84 -10.32 -15.53
CA ALA A 244 -2.25 -10.73 -16.81
C ALA A 244 -1.61 -9.54 -17.53
N ALA A 245 -2.27 -8.39 -17.55
CA ALA A 245 -1.74 -7.15 -18.14
C ALA A 245 -0.44 -6.72 -17.44
N ALA A 246 -0.39 -6.74 -16.11
CA ALA A 246 0.82 -6.42 -15.34
C ALA A 246 1.99 -7.36 -15.69
N LEU A 247 1.74 -8.66 -15.77
CA LEU A 247 2.74 -9.67 -16.13
C LEU A 247 3.21 -9.48 -17.59
N ALA A 248 2.30 -9.15 -18.52
CA ALA A 248 2.65 -8.86 -19.91
C ALA A 248 3.57 -7.62 -20.06
N LEU A 249 3.47 -6.66 -19.14
CA LEU A 249 4.38 -5.50 -19.08
C LEU A 249 5.76 -5.85 -18.50
N GLY A 250 5.94 -7.05 -17.96
CA GLY A 250 7.19 -7.55 -17.40
C GLY A 250 7.26 -7.53 -15.87
N ALA A 251 6.17 -7.21 -15.17
CA ALA A 251 6.11 -7.41 -13.72
C ALA A 251 6.18 -8.91 -13.37
N GLN A 252 6.75 -9.24 -12.20
CA GLN A 252 6.80 -10.63 -11.72
C GLN A 252 5.59 -11.00 -10.84
N ALA A 253 4.91 -9.98 -10.29
CA ALA A 253 3.70 -10.15 -9.50
C ALA A 253 2.82 -8.89 -9.59
N ALA A 254 1.58 -9.03 -9.15
CA ALA A 254 0.65 -7.92 -8.93
C ALA A 254 0.30 -7.79 -7.45
N GLN A 255 0.37 -6.57 -6.92
CA GLN A 255 -0.01 -6.24 -5.56
C GLN A 255 -1.40 -5.57 -5.56
N LEU A 256 -2.36 -6.22 -4.91
CA LEU A 256 -3.75 -5.78 -4.83
C LEU A 256 -4.07 -5.35 -3.39
N GLY A 257 -4.61 -4.14 -3.23
CA GLY A 257 -5.07 -3.62 -1.93
C GLY A 257 -6.59 -3.63 -1.83
N THR A 258 -7.24 -2.76 -2.59
CA THR A 258 -8.69 -2.53 -2.58
C THR A 258 -9.50 -3.81 -2.78
N ALA A 259 -8.99 -4.75 -3.59
CA ALA A 259 -9.62 -6.05 -3.82
C ALA A 259 -9.82 -6.86 -2.52
N PHE A 260 -8.90 -6.72 -1.55
CA PHE A 260 -8.94 -7.46 -0.29
C PHE A 260 -9.66 -6.73 0.85
N VAL A 261 -10.04 -5.45 0.68
CA VAL A 261 -10.69 -4.66 1.74
C VAL A 261 -12.05 -5.23 2.11
N ALA A 262 -12.84 -5.71 1.13
CA ALA A 262 -14.17 -6.27 1.36
C ALA A 262 -14.15 -7.71 1.91
N CYS A 263 -12.99 -8.36 1.99
CA CYS A 263 -12.87 -9.70 2.56
C CYS A 263 -13.26 -9.71 4.04
N PRO A 264 -13.98 -10.73 4.53
CA PRO A 264 -14.39 -10.81 5.94
C PRO A 264 -13.21 -10.84 6.91
N GLU A 265 -12.04 -11.29 6.48
CA GLU A 265 -10.81 -11.34 7.29
C GLU A 265 -10.17 -9.95 7.47
N SER A 266 -10.54 -8.93 6.70
CA SER A 266 -10.08 -7.56 6.90
C SER A 266 -10.74 -6.91 8.12
N SER A 267 -10.14 -5.84 8.65
CA SER A 267 -10.74 -5.05 9.73
C SER A 267 -11.61 -3.87 9.23
N ALA A 268 -11.92 -3.82 7.93
CA ALA A 268 -12.83 -2.82 7.39
C ALA A 268 -14.20 -2.92 8.08
N ASP A 269 -14.74 -1.79 8.54
CA ASP A 269 -16.07 -1.77 9.17
C ASP A 269 -17.20 -1.86 8.12
N ALA A 270 -18.44 -2.02 8.59
CA ALA A 270 -19.60 -2.19 7.74
C ALA A 270 -19.80 -1.02 6.76
N ALA A 271 -19.58 0.22 7.21
CA ALA A 271 -19.73 1.41 6.37
C ALA A 271 -18.68 1.44 5.24
N TYR A 272 -17.44 0.99 5.51
CA TYR A 272 -16.41 0.90 4.49
C TYR A 272 -16.71 -0.18 3.46
N ARG A 273 -17.16 -1.37 3.91
CA ARG A 273 -17.57 -2.45 3.00
C ARG A 273 -18.76 -2.06 2.17
N GLU A 274 -19.77 -1.42 2.74
CA GLU A 274 -20.95 -0.93 2.02
C GLU A 274 -20.57 0.06 0.91
N ARG A 275 -19.64 0.98 1.19
CA ARG A 275 -19.13 1.90 0.16
C ARG A 275 -18.39 1.22 -0.98
N LEU A 276 -17.77 0.06 -0.72
CA LEU A 276 -17.07 -0.72 -1.75
C LEU A 276 -18.03 -1.57 -2.60
N THR A 277 -19.04 -2.17 -1.99
CA THR A 277 -19.84 -3.26 -2.62
C THR A 277 -21.32 -2.94 -2.77
N GLY A 278 -21.79 -1.81 -2.22
CA GLY A 278 -23.22 -1.42 -2.21
C GLY A 278 -23.77 -0.85 -3.52
N GLY A 279 -23.05 -0.97 -4.64
CA GLY A 279 -23.55 -0.65 -5.99
C GLY A 279 -23.44 0.82 -6.42
N ALA A 280 -23.35 1.78 -5.51
CA ALA A 280 -23.03 3.17 -5.83
C ALA A 280 -21.49 3.32 -5.83
N ALA A 281 -20.85 3.17 -6.97
CA ALA A 281 -19.39 3.31 -7.10
C ALA A 281 -18.93 4.74 -6.70
N PRO A 282 -18.55 5.01 -5.43
CA PRO A 282 -18.20 6.36 -5.01
C PRO A 282 -16.88 6.78 -5.64
N ARG A 283 -16.81 8.06 -6.01
CA ARG A 283 -15.59 8.65 -6.57
C ARG A 283 -14.44 8.56 -5.57
N THR A 284 -13.25 8.18 -6.04
CA THR A 284 -12.00 8.30 -5.29
C THR A 284 -11.22 9.54 -5.70
N ALA A 285 -10.50 10.14 -4.74
CA ALA A 285 -9.58 11.25 -4.97
C ALA A 285 -8.36 11.11 -4.08
N LEU A 286 -7.27 11.80 -4.41
CA LEU A 286 -6.17 12.01 -3.47
C LEU A 286 -6.62 13.03 -2.43
N ILE A 287 -6.45 12.69 -1.16
CA ILE A 287 -6.87 13.49 0.01
C ILE A 287 -5.66 13.64 0.91
N ARG A 288 -5.30 14.87 1.22
CA ARG A 288 -4.20 15.21 2.13
C ARG A 288 -4.69 15.55 3.54
N ALA A 289 -5.90 16.14 3.61
CA ALA A 289 -6.50 16.59 4.88
C ALA A 289 -6.73 15.47 5.90
N ILE A 290 -6.63 14.21 5.50
CA ILE A 290 -6.70 13.07 6.43
C ILE A 290 -5.39 12.85 7.16
N SER A 291 -4.25 12.93 6.47
CA SER A 291 -2.96 12.47 7.01
C SER A 291 -1.79 13.46 6.86
N GLY A 292 -1.92 14.47 5.99
CA GLY A 292 -0.83 15.38 5.60
C GLY A 292 -0.12 14.98 4.30
N ARG A 293 -0.22 13.70 3.88
CA ARG A 293 0.32 13.20 2.60
C ARG A 293 -0.78 12.81 1.63
N PRO A 294 -0.56 12.92 0.30
CA PRO A 294 -1.53 12.49 -0.69
C PRO A 294 -1.86 11.01 -0.52
N ALA A 295 -3.13 10.69 -0.29
CA ALA A 295 -3.60 9.32 -0.18
C ALA A 295 -4.95 9.18 -0.89
N ARG A 296 -5.09 8.17 -1.76
CA ARG A 296 -6.32 7.95 -2.50
C ARG A 296 -7.34 7.20 -1.66
N GLY A 297 -8.50 7.81 -1.49
CA GLY A 297 -9.64 7.22 -0.81
C GLY A 297 -10.97 7.71 -1.38
N PHE A 298 -12.05 7.22 -0.83
CA PHE A 298 -13.37 7.72 -1.17
C PHE A 298 -13.50 9.19 -0.78
N VAL A 299 -14.04 10.00 -1.70
CA VAL A 299 -14.34 11.40 -1.43
C VAL A 299 -15.26 11.50 -0.22
N ASN A 300 -14.87 12.33 0.76
CA ASN A 300 -15.53 12.50 2.03
C ASN A 300 -15.54 13.96 2.48
N ARG A 301 -15.97 14.25 3.70
CA ARG A 301 -16.01 15.62 4.23
C ARG A 301 -14.64 16.26 4.33
N LEU A 302 -13.60 15.51 4.70
CA LEU A 302 -12.23 16.05 4.77
C LEU A 302 -11.70 16.45 3.38
N TYR A 303 -12.05 15.70 2.32
CA TYR A 303 -11.77 16.13 0.96
C TYR A 303 -12.41 17.45 0.62
N ALA A 304 -13.70 17.65 0.98
CA ALA A 304 -14.40 18.90 0.71
C ALA A 304 -13.77 20.09 1.47
N LEU A 305 -13.36 19.89 2.71
CA LEU A 305 -12.64 20.88 3.52
C LEU A 305 -11.27 21.22 2.92
N GLU A 306 -10.58 20.25 2.36
CA GLU A 306 -9.30 20.46 1.67
C GLU A 306 -9.44 21.35 0.43
N GLN A 307 -10.58 21.31 -0.26
CA GLN A 307 -10.82 22.09 -1.48
C GLN A 307 -11.29 23.54 -1.19
N ALA A 308 -11.56 23.90 0.05
CA ALA A 308 -12.04 25.24 0.41
C ALA A 308 -10.94 26.29 0.21
N ALA A 309 -11.32 27.45 -0.34
CA ALA A 309 -10.35 28.52 -0.68
C ALA A 309 -9.71 29.20 0.56
N ASP A 310 -10.40 29.14 1.69
CA ASP A 310 -9.98 29.72 2.99
C ASP A 310 -9.27 28.69 3.90
N ARG A 311 -9.00 27.50 3.41
CA ARG A 311 -8.31 26.46 4.14
C ARG A 311 -6.89 26.89 4.53
N PRO A 312 -6.51 26.76 5.82
CA PRO A 312 -5.12 26.98 6.23
C PRO A 312 -4.21 25.85 5.71
N ASP A 313 -2.90 26.06 5.76
CA ASP A 313 -1.93 25.03 5.45
C ASP A 313 -2.10 23.81 6.37
N LEU A 314 -1.96 22.61 5.78
CA LEU A 314 -2.06 21.35 6.54
C LEU A 314 -0.82 21.16 7.43
N PRO A 315 -0.97 20.65 8.67
CA PRO A 315 0.16 20.14 9.43
C PRO A 315 0.97 19.11 8.66
N ALA A 316 2.23 18.93 9.04
CA ALA A 316 3.08 17.92 8.40
C ALA A 316 2.54 16.49 8.63
N TYR A 317 2.87 15.56 7.71
CA TYR A 317 2.63 14.12 7.96
C TYR A 317 3.59 13.63 9.09
N PRO A 318 3.14 12.82 10.06
CA PRO A 318 1.78 12.32 10.25
C PRO A 318 0.94 13.13 11.27
N VAL A 319 1.31 14.38 11.55
CA VAL A 319 0.63 15.25 12.55
C VAL A 319 -0.82 15.54 12.14
N THR A 320 -1.07 15.82 10.85
CA THR A 320 -2.44 15.96 10.34
C THR A 320 -3.31 14.74 10.63
N TYR A 321 -2.71 13.55 10.63
CA TYR A 321 -3.46 12.32 10.86
C TYR A 321 -3.96 12.20 12.30
N ASP A 322 -3.30 12.84 13.26
CA ASP A 322 -3.79 12.92 14.65
C ASP A 322 -5.12 13.69 14.71
N ALA A 323 -5.20 14.86 14.07
CA ALA A 323 -6.45 15.61 13.92
C ALA A 323 -7.52 14.80 13.16
N GLY A 324 -7.14 14.16 12.05
CA GLY A 324 -8.03 13.32 11.24
C GLY A 324 -8.64 12.15 12.03
N LYS A 325 -7.84 11.49 12.88
CA LYS A 325 -8.32 10.42 13.77
C LYS A 325 -9.25 10.95 14.85
N ALA A 326 -8.93 12.11 15.43
CA ALA A 326 -9.76 12.71 16.48
C ALA A 326 -11.14 13.09 15.95
N ILE A 327 -11.25 13.77 14.82
CA ILE A 327 -12.55 14.12 14.22
C ILE A 327 -13.32 12.87 13.76
N ASN A 328 -12.64 11.88 13.17
CA ASN A 328 -13.28 10.62 12.80
C ASN A 328 -13.85 9.87 14.01
N ALA A 329 -13.14 9.87 15.15
CA ALA A 329 -13.63 9.26 16.37
C ALA A 329 -14.91 9.96 16.90
N ALA A 330 -14.94 11.29 16.90
CA ALA A 330 -16.11 12.07 17.30
C ALA A 330 -17.30 11.80 16.36
N ALA A 331 -17.09 11.81 15.05
CA ALA A 331 -18.11 11.51 14.05
C ALA A 331 -18.65 10.09 14.16
N LYS A 332 -17.76 9.10 14.31
CA LYS A 332 -18.11 7.67 14.44
C LYS A 332 -18.95 7.40 15.69
N ALA A 333 -18.70 8.10 16.80
CA ALA A 333 -19.50 8.00 18.02
C ALA A 333 -20.97 8.45 17.81
N LYS A 334 -21.25 9.25 16.78
CA LYS A 334 -22.58 9.68 16.34
C LYS A 334 -23.08 8.94 15.08
N GLY A 335 -22.43 7.82 14.69
CA GLY A 335 -22.83 7.02 13.53
C GLY A 335 -22.47 7.62 12.17
N ASN A 336 -21.59 8.64 12.11
CA ASN A 336 -21.17 9.28 10.89
C ASN A 336 -19.79 8.76 10.45
N SER A 337 -19.67 8.31 9.18
CA SER A 337 -18.44 7.78 8.59
C SER A 337 -17.75 8.73 7.60
N ASP A 338 -18.25 9.97 7.43
CA ASP A 338 -17.77 10.91 6.41
C ASP A 338 -16.39 11.52 6.70
N TYR A 339 -15.80 11.20 7.85
CA TYR A 339 -14.44 11.63 8.22
C TYR A 339 -13.45 10.45 8.26
N ALA A 340 -13.91 9.26 7.89
CA ALA A 340 -13.09 8.06 7.94
C ALA A 340 -12.04 8.02 6.82
N ALA A 341 -10.86 7.48 7.14
CA ALA A 341 -9.81 7.14 6.17
C ALA A 341 -10.17 5.84 5.44
N GLN A 342 -11.08 5.91 4.49
CA GLN A 342 -11.50 4.77 3.67
C GLN A 342 -10.71 4.75 2.34
N TRP A 343 -9.53 4.15 2.37
CA TRP A 343 -8.60 4.14 1.25
C TRP A 343 -9.04 3.19 0.15
N ALA A 344 -9.20 3.68 -1.07
CA ALA A 344 -9.65 2.90 -2.22
C ALA A 344 -8.99 3.40 -3.51
N GLY A 345 -8.55 2.48 -4.36
CA GLY A 345 -8.02 2.76 -5.69
C GLY A 345 -9.11 3.12 -6.70
N GLN A 346 -8.72 3.57 -7.89
CA GLN A 346 -9.67 3.97 -8.93
C GLN A 346 -10.55 2.83 -9.42
N ALA A 347 -10.07 1.58 -9.34
CA ALA A 347 -10.86 0.41 -9.72
C ALA A 347 -11.72 -0.16 -8.57
N ALA A 348 -11.98 0.61 -7.51
CA ALA A 348 -12.83 0.22 -6.39
C ALA A 348 -14.22 -0.33 -6.80
N PRO A 349 -14.87 0.16 -7.90
CA PRO A 349 -16.12 -0.42 -8.36
C PRO A 349 -16.09 -1.91 -8.73
N LEU A 350 -14.89 -2.49 -8.90
CA LEU A 350 -14.69 -3.92 -9.17
C LEU A 350 -14.50 -4.74 -7.89
N ALA A 351 -14.68 -4.17 -6.71
CA ALA A 351 -14.52 -4.87 -5.43
C ALA A 351 -15.56 -5.99 -5.28
N ARG A 352 -15.12 -7.11 -4.70
CA ARG A 352 -15.93 -8.31 -4.48
C ARG A 352 -15.87 -8.71 -3.01
N ALA A 353 -17.06 -8.96 -2.42
CA ALA A 353 -17.16 -9.45 -1.05
C ALA A 353 -17.08 -10.98 -1.06
N MET A 354 -15.93 -11.54 -0.69
CA MET A 354 -15.71 -12.98 -0.55
C MET A 354 -14.53 -13.25 0.39
N PRO A 355 -14.39 -14.46 0.96
CA PRO A 355 -13.22 -14.84 1.73
C PRO A 355 -11.91 -14.66 0.94
N ALA A 356 -10.84 -14.25 1.61
CA ALA A 356 -9.58 -13.92 0.93
C ALA A 356 -8.96 -15.12 0.19
N ALA A 357 -9.10 -16.33 0.72
CA ALA A 357 -8.62 -17.54 0.05
C ALA A 357 -9.40 -17.83 -1.25
N ASP A 358 -10.72 -17.59 -1.24
CA ASP A 358 -11.57 -17.74 -2.41
C ASP A 358 -11.25 -16.67 -3.46
N LEU A 359 -10.98 -15.43 -3.01
CA LEU A 359 -10.55 -14.35 -3.89
C LEU A 359 -9.25 -14.71 -4.60
N VAL A 360 -8.22 -15.20 -3.88
CA VAL A 360 -6.96 -15.66 -4.49
C VAL A 360 -7.19 -16.77 -5.52
N THR A 361 -8.08 -17.71 -5.20
CA THR A 361 -8.43 -18.81 -6.12
C THR A 361 -9.15 -18.29 -7.37
N THR A 362 -10.10 -17.37 -7.20
CA THR A 362 -10.82 -16.73 -8.31
C THR A 362 -9.86 -15.95 -9.20
N LEU A 363 -9.00 -15.08 -8.62
CA LEU A 363 -7.99 -14.33 -9.36
C LEU A 363 -7.04 -15.23 -10.17
N ARG A 364 -6.65 -16.37 -9.60
CA ARG A 364 -5.82 -17.36 -10.29
C ARG A 364 -6.54 -18.03 -11.46
N THR A 365 -7.82 -18.31 -11.31
CA THR A 365 -8.66 -18.87 -12.39
C THR A 365 -8.82 -17.87 -13.53
N GLU A 366 -9.23 -16.65 -13.22
CA GLU A 366 -9.36 -15.54 -14.17
C GLU A 366 -8.05 -15.26 -14.92
N LEU A 367 -6.91 -15.30 -14.21
CA LEU A 367 -5.59 -15.13 -14.82
C LEU A 367 -5.31 -16.21 -15.88
N ARG A 368 -5.64 -17.49 -15.59
CA ARG A 368 -5.47 -18.58 -16.53
C ARG A 368 -6.40 -18.45 -17.73
N GLU A 369 -7.65 -18.08 -17.51
CA GLU A 369 -8.64 -17.84 -18.58
C GLU A 369 -8.18 -16.72 -19.49
N THR A 370 -7.69 -15.60 -18.92
CA THR A 370 -7.13 -14.49 -19.70
C THR A 370 -5.95 -14.92 -20.56
N PHE A 371 -5.02 -15.71 -20.02
CA PHE A 371 -3.91 -16.23 -20.82
C PHE A 371 -4.36 -17.16 -21.94
N ASN A 372 -5.39 -17.99 -21.73
CA ASN A 372 -5.95 -18.85 -22.77
C ASN A 372 -6.56 -17.99 -23.88
N THR A 373 -7.38 -17.00 -23.54
CA THR A 373 -7.98 -16.07 -24.48
C THR A 373 -6.92 -15.32 -25.32
N LEU A 374 -5.87 -14.80 -24.66
CA LEU A 374 -4.77 -14.10 -25.35
C LEU A 374 -3.99 -15.03 -26.30
N ARG A 375 -3.80 -16.29 -25.92
CA ARG A 375 -3.17 -17.29 -26.78
C ARG A 375 -4.02 -17.60 -28.02
N GLU A 376 -5.33 -17.74 -27.86
CA GLU A 376 -6.27 -17.93 -28.96
C GLU A 376 -6.27 -16.72 -29.91
N LEU A 377 -6.35 -15.51 -29.38
CA LEU A 377 -6.27 -14.29 -30.16
C LEU A 377 -4.94 -14.18 -30.93
N SER A 378 -3.80 -14.52 -30.29
CA SER A 378 -2.50 -14.45 -30.94
C SER A 378 -2.35 -15.42 -32.13
N ALA A 379 -3.16 -16.49 -32.19
CA ALA A 379 -3.19 -17.41 -33.30
C ALA A 379 -3.97 -16.85 -34.52
N THR A 380 -4.67 -15.72 -34.36
CA THR A 380 -5.47 -15.09 -35.41
C THR A 380 -4.74 -13.90 -36.08
N TYR A 381 -3.60 -13.45 -35.54
CA TYR A 381 -2.71 -12.43 -36.07
C TYR A 381 -1.39 -13.02 -36.58
#